data_1ccd98cc78621573a24710dd5231f4f0
#
_entry.id   1ccd98cc78621573a24710dd5231f4f0
#
_cell.length_a   1.000
_cell.length_b   1.000
_cell.length_c   1.000
_cell.angle_alpha   90.00
_cell.angle_beta   90.00
_cell.angle_gamma   90.00
#
_symmetry.space_group_name_H-M   'P 1'
#
loop_
_entity.id
_entity.type
_entity.pdbx_description
1 polymer ?
#
loop_
_entity_poly.entity_id
_entity_poly.type
_entity_poly.pdbx_seq_one_letter_code
_entity_poly.pdbx_strand_id
1 'polypeptide(L)'
;PGLKLGVGEALQCPTILENGFGGHRIEGIGDKHIPWIHNVKNTDMAIAIDDEDSQRLLRLFNTKEGQKYLKEELKLSDELIEKLTWLGISGIANVLCCIKMAKYYELTENDVIGTVLTDSAAMYQSRIEELNEMHGAYNVEEAKLDHNLHMLGLKTDNLMELTYTDRKRIHNLKYYTWVEQQARDVKDLNALWYDTKGTWDAVHAQAAELDELINEFNEATGLLKAL
;
A
#
# COMPACT_ATOMS: atom_id res chain seq x y z
N PRO A 1 4.91 -23.61 -4.74
CA PRO A 1 4.03 -22.44 -4.63
C PRO A 1 4.81 -21.22 -5.12
N GLY A 2 4.26 -20.51 -6.13
CA GLY A 2 4.88 -19.30 -6.66
C GLY A 2 4.65 -18.11 -5.75
N LEU A 3 5.39 -17.00 -5.99
CA LEU A 3 5.14 -15.72 -5.36
C LEU A 3 3.68 -15.29 -5.59
N LYS A 4 3.04 -14.80 -4.53
CA LYS A 4 1.71 -14.16 -4.58
C LYS A 4 1.87 -12.65 -4.45
N LEU A 5 1.21 -11.88 -5.30
CA LEU A 5 1.25 -10.43 -5.29
C LEU A 5 -0.13 -9.87 -4.91
N GLY A 6 -0.20 -9.21 -3.75
CA GLY A 6 -1.37 -8.43 -3.33
C GLY A 6 -1.19 -6.95 -3.63
N VAL A 7 -2.23 -6.28 -4.09
CA VAL A 7 -2.28 -4.82 -4.25
C VAL A 7 -3.23 -4.22 -3.23
N GLY A 8 -2.76 -3.19 -2.50
CA GLY A 8 -3.53 -2.46 -1.50
C GLY A 8 -4.18 -1.20 -2.07
N GLU A 9 -5.39 -0.89 -1.62
CA GLU A 9 -6.08 0.38 -1.90
C GLU A 9 -6.92 0.84 -0.70
N ALA A 10 -7.40 2.07 -0.72
CA ALA A 10 -8.34 2.56 0.27
C ALA A 10 -9.75 2.02 0.00
N LEU A 11 -10.46 1.55 1.03
CA LEU A 11 -11.83 1.06 0.89
C LEU A 11 -12.78 2.16 0.42
N GLN A 12 -12.51 3.42 0.77
CA GLN A 12 -13.28 4.57 0.30
C GLN A 12 -13.03 4.92 -1.17
N CYS A 13 -11.98 4.32 -1.78
CA CYS A 13 -11.66 4.44 -3.21
C CYS A 13 -11.34 3.06 -3.81
N PRO A 14 -12.33 2.12 -3.87
CA PRO A 14 -12.11 0.71 -4.19
C PRO A 14 -12.10 0.48 -5.70
N THR A 15 -11.21 1.13 -6.42
CA THR A 15 -11.13 1.10 -7.89
C THR A 15 -10.82 -0.31 -8.40
N ILE A 16 -9.89 -0.99 -7.75
CA ILE A 16 -9.44 -2.34 -8.14
C ILE A 16 -10.48 -3.38 -7.69
N LEU A 17 -10.92 -3.30 -6.45
CA LEU A 17 -11.84 -4.26 -5.85
C LEU A 17 -13.25 -4.15 -6.48
N GLU A 18 -13.81 -2.92 -6.56
CA GLU A 18 -15.23 -2.69 -6.83
C GLU A 18 -15.53 -1.78 -8.05
N ASN A 19 -14.53 -1.33 -8.80
CA ASN A 19 -14.64 -0.31 -9.86
C ASN A 19 -15.18 1.04 -9.36
N GLY A 20 -15.04 1.30 -8.06
CA GLY A 20 -15.52 2.52 -7.44
C GLY A 20 -14.41 3.53 -7.23
N PHE A 21 -14.78 4.78 -6.91
CA PHE A 21 -13.84 5.78 -6.41
C PHE A 21 -14.55 6.74 -5.46
N GLY A 22 -13.76 7.35 -4.58
CA GLY A 22 -14.25 8.34 -3.64
C GLY A 22 -13.11 9.06 -2.95
N GLY A 23 -13.44 10.04 -2.10
CA GLY A 23 -12.48 10.68 -1.21
C GLY A 23 -12.06 9.71 -0.11
N HIS A 24 -10.76 9.65 0.18
CA HIS A 24 -10.18 8.80 1.21
C HIS A 24 -9.09 9.55 1.97
N ARG A 25 -8.67 9.01 3.11
CA ARG A 25 -7.67 9.60 4.00
C ARG A 25 -6.37 8.80 4.10
N ILE A 26 -6.20 7.74 3.31
CA ILE A 26 -4.94 7.02 3.21
C ILE A 26 -4.12 7.70 2.13
N GLU A 27 -3.34 8.73 2.51
CA GLU A 27 -2.44 9.40 1.58
C GLU A 27 -1.42 8.41 1.03
N GLY A 28 -1.15 8.50 -0.28
CA GLY A 28 -0.17 7.67 -0.98
C GLY A 28 -0.72 6.41 -1.63
N ILE A 29 -1.91 5.93 -1.26
CA ILE A 29 -2.61 4.83 -1.93
C ILE A 29 -4.09 5.16 -2.13
N GLY A 30 -4.72 4.47 -3.10
CA GLY A 30 -6.11 4.74 -3.48
C GLY A 30 -6.16 5.75 -4.63
N ASP A 31 -6.25 5.25 -5.85
CA ASP A 31 -6.38 6.07 -7.06
C ASP A 31 -7.61 5.59 -7.85
N LYS A 32 -8.38 6.55 -8.38
CA LYS A 32 -9.48 6.26 -9.32
C LYS A 32 -9.03 5.67 -10.66
N HIS A 33 -7.73 5.66 -10.92
CA HIS A 33 -7.14 5.17 -12.15
C HIS A 33 -6.31 3.92 -11.91
N ILE A 34 -6.32 2.99 -12.87
CA ILE A 34 -5.36 1.90 -12.88
C ILE A 34 -4.10 2.40 -13.59
N PRO A 35 -2.93 2.44 -12.94
CA PRO A 35 -1.69 2.92 -13.54
C PRO A 35 -1.34 2.14 -14.81
N TRP A 36 -0.82 2.86 -15.83
CA TRP A 36 -0.38 2.22 -17.08
C TRP A 36 0.60 1.09 -16.84
N ILE A 37 1.56 1.33 -15.95
CA ILE A 37 2.63 0.39 -15.60
C ILE A 37 2.21 -0.74 -14.67
N HIS A 38 0.98 -0.78 -14.18
CA HIS A 38 0.50 -1.88 -13.35
C HIS A 38 0.26 -3.14 -14.21
N ASN A 39 1.11 -4.14 -14.07
CA ASN A 39 0.90 -5.45 -14.70
C ASN A 39 -0.17 -6.25 -13.95
N VAL A 40 -1.43 -6.01 -14.27
CA VAL A 40 -2.57 -6.65 -13.60
C VAL A 40 -2.57 -8.16 -13.75
N LYS A 41 -1.97 -8.71 -14.81
CA LYS A 41 -1.87 -10.18 -14.99
C LYS A 41 -1.09 -10.87 -13.87
N ASN A 42 -0.14 -10.16 -13.27
CA ASN A 42 0.70 -10.67 -12.18
C ASN A 42 0.13 -10.37 -10.80
N THR A 43 -1.01 -9.70 -10.70
CA THR A 43 -1.66 -9.40 -9.43
C THR A 43 -2.58 -10.55 -9.03
N ASP A 44 -2.39 -11.13 -7.86
CA ASP A 44 -3.15 -12.27 -7.38
C ASP A 44 -4.31 -11.87 -6.47
N MET A 45 -4.19 -10.75 -5.76
CA MET A 45 -5.18 -10.33 -4.78
C MET A 45 -5.35 -8.81 -4.78
N ALA A 46 -6.59 -8.33 -4.67
CA ALA A 46 -6.94 -6.95 -4.36
C ALA A 46 -7.36 -6.87 -2.89
N ILE A 47 -6.85 -5.89 -2.14
CA ILE A 47 -7.10 -5.71 -0.71
C ILE A 47 -7.44 -4.25 -0.45
N ALA A 48 -8.61 -3.98 0.10
CA ALA A 48 -8.99 -2.63 0.50
C ALA A 48 -8.93 -2.48 2.03
N ILE A 49 -8.35 -1.36 2.47
CA ILE A 49 -8.19 -0.97 3.88
C ILE A 49 -9.11 0.21 4.17
N ASP A 50 -9.86 0.13 5.25
CA ASP A 50 -10.68 1.24 5.71
C ASP A 50 -9.80 2.40 6.20
N ASP A 51 -10.20 3.63 5.88
CA ASP A 51 -9.51 4.84 6.34
C ASP A 51 -9.37 4.85 7.87
N GLU A 52 -10.41 4.45 8.61
CA GLU A 52 -10.37 4.41 10.06
C GLU A 52 -9.31 3.44 10.57
N ASP A 53 -9.14 2.26 9.95
CA ASP A 53 -8.11 1.31 10.39
C ASP A 53 -6.72 1.94 10.35
N SER A 54 -6.38 2.63 9.27
CA SER A 54 -5.07 3.29 9.14
C SER A 54 -4.91 4.50 10.04
N GLN A 55 -5.95 5.35 10.13
CA GLN A 55 -5.90 6.59 10.92
C GLN A 55 -5.85 6.31 12.43
N ARG A 56 -6.61 5.34 12.91
CA ARG A 56 -6.61 4.94 14.32
C ARG A 56 -5.26 4.36 14.74
N LEU A 57 -4.63 3.55 13.90
CA LEU A 57 -3.30 3.03 14.19
C LEU A 57 -2.20 4.10 14.08
N LEU A 58 -2.32 5.07 13.17
CA LEU A 58 -1.44 6.23 13.15
C LEU A 58 -1.45 6.93 14.51
N ARG A 59 -2.63 7.18 15.07
CA ARG A 59 -2.81 7.83 16.37
C ARG A 59 -2.27 6.96 17.52
N LEU A 60 -2.53 5.65 17.49
CA LEU A 60 -2.01 4.69 18.47
C LEU A 60 -0.48 4.68 18.54
N PHE A 61 0.19 4.71 17.40
CA PHE A 61 1.65 4.62 17.34
C PHE A 61 2.35 5.94 17.70
N ASN A 62 1.69 7.08 17.52
CA ASN A 62 2.32 8.40 17.58
C ASN A 62 1.89 9.28 18.77
N THR A 63 0.98 8.80 19.62
CA THR A 63 0.60 9.54 20.85
C THR A 63 1.30 8.94 22.08
N LYS A 64 1.51 9.78 23.08
CA LYS A 64 2.13 9.34 24.35
C LYS A 64 1.31 8.25 25.04
N GLU A 65 0.01 8.39 25.02
CA GLU A 65 -0.95 7.47 25.63
C GLU A 65 -0.98 6.13 24.87
N GLY A 66 -0.92 6.18 23.54
CA GLY A 66 -0.80 4.99 22.69
C GLY A 66 0.51 4.24 22.94
N GLN A 67 1.63 4.95 22.92
CA GLN A 67 2.95 4.36 23.21
C GLN A 67 3.03 3.80 24.64
N LYS A 68 2.40 4.47 25.61
CA LYS A 68 2.28 3.97 26.97
C LYS A 68 1.52 2.65 27.01
N TYR A 69 0.38 2.55 26.33
CA TYR A 69 -0.39 1.32 26.21
C TYR A 69 0.45 0.19 25.57
N LEU A 70 1.14 0.47 24.45
CA LEU A 70 1.98 -0.51 23.77
C LEU A 70 3.10 -1.04 24.70
N LYS A 71 3.69 -0.16 25.51
CA LYS A 71 4.76 -0.52 26.46
C LYS A 71 4.23 -1.26 27.68
N GLU A 72 3.23 -0.70 28.35
CA GLU A 72 2.78 -1.18 29.66
C GLU A 72 1.87 -2.41 29.57
N GLU A 73 0.96 -2.46 28.57
CA GLU A 73 0.00 -3.56 28.41
C GLU A 73 0.54 -4.65 27.48
N LEU A 74 1.08 -4.28 26.32
CA LEU A 74 1.58 -5.25 25.32
C LEU A 74 3.04 -5.66 25.54
N LYS A 75 3.76 -4.99 26.45
CA LYS A 75 5.17 -5.28 26.77
C LYS A 75 6.11 -5.14 25.57
N LEU A 76 5.80 -4.24 24.63
CA LEU A 76 6.69 -3.98 23.50
C LEU A 76 7.95 -3.25 23.98
N SER A 77 9.07 -3.51 23.31
CA SER A 77 10.33 -2.81 23.59
C SER A 77 10.26 -1.36 23.12
N ASP A 78 11.02 -0.48 23.79
CA ASP A 78 11.13 0.93 23.40
C ASP A 78 11.63 1.07 21.93
N GLU A 79 12.56 0.22 21.52
CA GLU A 79 13.05 0.18 20.15
C GLU A 79 11.94 -0.12 19.13
N LEU A 80 11.06 -1.07 19.41
CA LEU A 80 9.95 -1.39 18.51
C LEU A 80 8.93 -0.25 18.47
N ILE A 81 8.61 0.35 19.64
CA ILE A 81 7.68 1.48 19.72
C ILE A 81 8.21 2.68 18.92
N GLU A 82 9.50 2.97 19.01
CA GLU A 82 10.14 4.00 18.19
C GLU A 82 10.00 3.70 16.69
N LYS A 83 10.28 2.46 16.26
CA LYS A 83 10.15 2.05 14.86
C LYS A 83 8.72 2.14 14.32
N LEU A 84 7.69 1.96 15.16
CA LEU A 84 6.30 2.13 14.73
C LEU A 84 6.00 3.57 14.29
N THR A 85 6.71 4.57 14.79
CA THR A 85 6.57 5.97 14.35
C THR A 85 7.15 6.23 12.96
N TRP A 86 7.92 5.29 12.41
CA TRP A 86 8.43 5.38 11.04
C TRP A 86 7.41 4.97 9.99
N LEU A 87 6.26 4.45 10.42
CA LEU A 87 5.17 4.07 9.53
C LEU A 87 4.29 5.28 9.24
N GLY A 88 4.33 5.78 8.01
CA GLY A 88 3.34 6.72 7.51
C GLY A 88 1.99 6.04 7.25
N ILE A 89 0.99 6.79 6.82
CA ILE A 89 -0.38 6.31 6.66
C ILE A 89 -0.44 5.14 5.65
N SER A 90 0.21 5.28 4.49
CA SER A 90 0.26 4.21 3.49
C SER A 90 1.07 3.01 3.96
N GLY A 91 2.13 3.23 4.75
CA GLY A 91 2.90 2.15 5.37
C GLY A 91 2.06 1.31 6.33
N ILE A 92 1.25 1.95 7.17
CA ILE A 92 0.28 1.29 8.06
C ILE A 92 -0.72 0.48 7.24
N ALA A 93 -1.32 1.09 6.19
CA ALA A 93 -2.25 0.39 5.31
C ALA A 93 -1.61 -0.84 4.65
N ASN A 94 -0.35 -0.74 4.21
CA ASN A 94 0.39 -1.86 3.64
C ASN A 94 0.61 -3.00 4.66
N VAL A 95 0.92 -2.66 5.91
CA VAL A 95 1.01 -3.66 7.00
C VAL A 95 -0.34 -4.34 7.23
N LEU A 96 -1.44 -3.59 7.23
CA LEU A 96 -2.79 -4.14 7.35
C LEU A 96 -3.14 -5.06 6.17
N CYS A 97 -2.74 -4.71 4.94
CA CYS A 97 -2.86 -5.60 3.79
C CYS A 97 -2.10 -6.92 4.00
N CYS A 98 -0.87 -6.85 4.53
CA CYS A 98 -0.08 -8.04 4.86
C CYS A 98 -0.79 -8.92 5.90
N ILE A 99 -1.39 -8.33 6.94
CA ILE A 99 -2.15 -9.06 7.97
C ILE A 99 -3.37 -9.74 7.34
N LYS A 100 -4.15 -9.03 6.51
CA LYS A 100 -5.29 -9.62 5.80
C LYS A 100 -4.86 -10.78 4.90
N MET A 101 -3.79 -10.58 4.13
CA MET A 101 -3.25 -11.62 3.23
C MET A 101 -2.77 -12.85 4.01
N ALA A 102 -2.07 -12.64 5.14
CA ALA A 102 -1.61 -13.71 6.00
C ALA A 102 -2.77 -14.52 6.58
N LYS A 103 -3.81 -13.83 7.07
CA LYS A 103 -5.03 -14.48 7.58
C LYS A 103 -5.77 -15.26 6.48
N TYR A 104 -5.88 -14.68 5.27
CA TYR A 104 -6.59 -15.29 4.16
C TYR A 104 -5.92 -16.58 3.66
N TYR A 105 -4.59 -16.55 3.52
CA TYR A 105 -3.83 -17.72 3.08
C TYR A 105 -3.38 -18.62 4.23
N GLU A 106 -3.80 -18.34 5.47
CA GLU A 106 -3.42 -19.12 6.67
C GLU A 106 -1.89 -19.29 6.79
N LEU A 107 -1.14 -18.20 6.53
CA LEU A 107 0.32 -18.22 6.56
C LEU A 107 0.84 -18.50 7.98
N THR A 108 1.98 -19.15 8.04
CA THR A 108 2.66 -19.58 9.27
C THR A 108 4.03 -18.92 9.40
N GLU A 109 4.77 -19.26 10.46
CA GLU A 109 6.15 -18.81 10.66
C GLU A 109 7.16 -19.29 9.58
N ASN A 110 6.75 -20.20 8.71
CA ASN A 110 7.56 -20.68 7.58
C ASN A 110 7.34 -19.87 6.29
N ASP A 111 6.40 -18.94 6.31
CA ASP A 111 6.07 -18.09 5.17
C ASP A 111 6.67 -16.70 5.34
N VAL A 112 6.93 -16.00 4.23
CA VAL A 112 7.49 -14.65 4.23
C VAL A 112 6.58 -13.73 3.45
N ILE A 113 6.22 -12.60 4.05
CA ILE A 113 5.54 -11.49 3.39
C ILE A 113 6.49 -10.30 3.34
N GLY A 114 6.68 -9.73 2.16
CA GLY A 114 7.39 -8.46 1.95
C GLY A 114 6.41 -7.35 1.60
N THR A 115 6.66 -6.14 2.10
CA THR A 115 5.92 -4.93 1.72
C THR A 115 6.84 -3.71 1.65
N VAL A 116 6.34 -2.61 1.09
CA VAL A 116 7.08 -1.36 0.95
C VAL A 116 6.56 -0.35 1.97
N LEU A 117 7.47 0.29 2.69
CA LEU A 117 7.20 1.38 3.61
C LEU A 117 7.85 2.64 3.04
N THR A 118 7.04 3.64 2.65
CA THR A 118 7.49 4.75 1.80
C THR A 118 7.86 5.99 2.58
N ASP A 119 7.12 6.33 3.64
CA ASP A 119 7.25 7.56 4.42
C ASP A 119 7.05 7.29 5.91
N SER A 120 7.17 8.33 6.73
CA SER A 120 7.01 8.22 8.17
C SER A 120 5.88 9.11 8.70
N ALA A 121 5.41 8.81 9.91
CA ALA A 121 4.40 9.60 10.60
C ALA A 121 4.82 11.06 10.84
N ALA A 122 6.11 11.39 10.74
CA ALA A 122 6.59 12.77 10.85
C ALA A 122 5.94 13.72 9.84
N MET A 123 5.50 13.20 8.68
CA MET A 123 4.79 13.97 7.65
C MET A 123 3.31 14.24 7.99
N TYR A 124 2.74 13.55 8.97
CA TYR A 124 1.29 13.48 9.22
C TYR A 124 0.87 14.00 10.59
N GLN A 125 1.63 14.93 11.19
CA GLN A 125 1.31 15.48 12.51
C GLN A 125 -0.05 16.21 12.51
N SER A 126 -0.37 16.94 11.43
CA SER A 126 -1.68 17.59 11.28
C SER A 126 -2.84 16.58 11.28
N ARG A 127 -2.63 15.34 10.76
CA ARG A 127 -3.66 14.30 10.80
C ARG A 127 -3.93 13.81 12.21
N ILE A 128 -2.91 13.74 13.05
CA ILE A 128 -3.06 13.38 14.47
C ILE A 128 -3.83 14.48 15.21
N GLU A 129 -3.56 15.75 14.90
CA GLU A 129 -4.31 16.89 15.44
C GLU A 129 -5.78 16.84 15.02
N GLU A 130 -6.07 16.65 13.73
CA GLU A 130 -7.44 16.49 13.22
C GLU A 130 -8.17 15.31 13.90
N LEU A 131 -7.50 14.18 14.12
CA LEU A 131 -8.08 13.03 14.83
C LEU A 131 -8.39 13.37 16.30
N ASN A 132 -7.55 14.17 16.95
CA ASN A 132 -7.80 14.66 18.30
C ASN A 132 -8.99 15.64 18.37
N GLU A 133 -9.13 16.49 17.35
CA GLU A 133 -10.31 17.38 17.25
C GLU A 133 -11.59 16.58 17.00
N MET A 134 -11.53 15.58 16.16
CA MET A 134 -12.68 14.77 15.74
C MET A 134 -13.16 13.80 16.84
N HIS A 135 -12.23 13.17 17.55
CA HIS A 135 -12.50 12.07 18.50
C HIS A 135 -12.21 12.45 19.98
N GLY A 136 -11.77 13.67 20.24
CA GLY A 136 -11.34 14.11 21.58
C GLY A 136 -9.91 13.66 21.93
N ALA A 137 -9.49 14.01 23.14
CA ALA A 137 -8.15 13.69 23.64
C ALA A 137 -7.93 12.16 23.72
N TYR A 138 -6.79 11.70 23.23
CA TYR A 138 -6.45 10.29 23.27
C TYR A 138 -6.13 9.83 24.70
N ASN A 139 -6.51 8.63 25.02
CA ASN A 139 -6.27 8.02 26.33
C ASN A 139 -5.98 6.53 26.19
N VAL A 140 -5.65 5.84 27.30
CA VAL A 140 -5.27 4.41 27.27
C VAL A 140 -6.44 3.51 26.89
N GLU A 141 -7.66 3.85 27.23
CA GLU A 141 -8.88 3.13 26.86
C GLU A 141 -9.12 3.20 25.35
N GLU A 142 -8.96 4.38 24.76
CA GLU A 142 -9.00 4.57 23.29
C GLU A 142 -7.90 3.76 22.62
N ALA A 143 -6.66 3.80 23.13
CA ALA A 143 -5.54 3.02 22.60
C ALA A 143 -5.84 1.52 22.60
N LYS A 144 -6.45 1.00 23.66
CA LYS A 144 -6.86 -0.38 23.78
C LYS A 144 -7.96 -0.74 22.79
N LEU A 145 -8.94 0.14 22.59
CA LEU A 145 -9.99 -0.05 21.60
C LEU A 145 -9.41 -0.06 20.18
N ASP A 146 -8.57 0.90 19.83
CA ASP A 146 -7.97 1.01 18.51
C ASP A 146 -7.13 -0.22 18.18
N HIS A 147 -6.30 -0.70 19.11
CA HIS A 147 -5.53 -1.93 18.92
C HIS A 147 -6.45 -3.15 18.71
N ASN A 148 -7.49 -3.28 19.51
CA ASN A 148 -8.38 -4.45 19.43
C ASN A 148 -9.26 -4.42 18.17
N LEU A 149 -9.79 -3.28 17.76
CA LEU A 149 -10.70 -3.18 16.62
C LEU A 149 -9.95 -3.13 15.28
N HIS A 150 -8.92 -2.30 15.19
CA HIS A 150 -8.25 -1.97 13.93
C HIS A 150 -7.01 -2.81 13.62
N MET A 151 -6.52 -3.60 14.57
CA MET A 151 -5.40 -4.53 14.34
C MET A 151 -5.80 -5.98 14.65
N LEU A 152 -6.11 -6.32 15.90
CA LEU A 152 -6.44 -7.71 16.27
C LEU A 152 -7.75 -8.16 15.63
N GLY A 153 -8.74 -7.29 15.60
CA GLY A 153 -10.07 -7.52 15.01
C GLY A 153 -10.11 -7.43 13.49
N LEU A 154 -9.00 -7.10 12.82
CA LEU A 154 -8.94 -6.98 11.37
C LEU A 154 -9.39 -8.28 10.71
N LYS A 155 -10.44 -8.17 9.86
CA LYS A 155 -11.07 -9.31 9.19
C LYS A 155 -10.49 -9.52 7.79
N THR A 156 -10.84 -10.65 7.18
CA THR A 156 -10.55 -10.97 5.77
C THR A 156 -11.66 -10.48 4.82
N ASP A 157 -12.41 -9.46 5.21
CA ASP A 157 -13.35 -8.76 4.36
C ASP A 157 -12.63 -7.76 3.43
N ASN A 158 -13.35 -7.21 2.47
CA ASN A 158 -12.84 -6.21 1.52
C ASN A 158 -11.52 -6.66 0.86
N LEU A 159 -11.43 -7.92 0.52
CA LEU A 159 -10.36 -8.49 -0.28
C LEU A 159 -10.92 -9.52 -1.27
N MET A 160 -10.21 -9.72 -2.36
CA MET A 160 -10.60 -10.66 -3.40
C MET A 160 -9.37 -11.29 -4.04
N GLU A 161 -9.30 -12.64 -4.05
CA GLU A 161 -8.34 -13.35 -4.89
C GLU A 161 -8.80 -13.25 -6.34
N LEU A 162 -7.92 -12.75 -7.22
CA LEU A 162 -8.29 -12.35 -8.58
C LEU A 162 -8.25 -13.54 -9.54
N THR A 163 -9.40 -13.82 -10.15
CA THR A 163 -9.50 -14.73 -11.30
C THR A 163 -8.98 -14.07 -12.58
N TYR A 164 -8.90 -14.82 -13.67
CA TYR A 164 -8.59 -14.25 -15.00
C TYR A 164 -9.58 -13.13 -15.39
N THR A 165 -10.86 -13.35 -15.13
CA THR A 165 -11.92 -12.39 -15.47
C THR A 165 -11.78 -11.10 -14.65
N ASP A 166 -11.45 -11.21 -13.37
CA ASP A 166 -11.24 -10.05 -12.48
C ASP A 166 -10.04 -9.24 -12.94
N ARG A 167 -8.90 -9.90 -13.20
CA ARG A 167 -7.71 -9.24 -13.73
C ARG A 167 -8.00 -8.56 -15.07
N LYS A 168 -8.76 -9.19 -15.96
CA LYS A 168 -9.13 -8.60 -17.26
C LYS A 168 -10.05 -7.39 -17.09
N ARG A 169 -11.01 -7.44 -16.16
CA ARG A 169 -11.87 -6.31 -15.78
C ARG A 169 -11.03 -5.13 -15.33
N ILE A 170 -10.12 -5.34 -14.37
CA ILE A 170 -9.24 -4.30 -13.84
C ILE A 170 -8.35 -3.71 -14.95
N HIS A 171 -7.75 -4.57 -15.79
CA HIS A 171 -6.95 -4.11 -16.93
C HIS A 171 -7.76 -3.23 -17.88
N ASN A 172 -9.01 -3.58 -18.16
CA ASN A 172 -9.87 -2.84 -19.07
C ASN A 172 -10.25 -1.45 -18.53
N LEU A 173 -10.23 -1.21 -17.21
CA LEU A 173 -10.43 0.13 -16.64
C LEU A 173 -9.37 1.14 -17.12
N LYS A 174 -8.19 0.68 -17.52
CA LYS A 174 -7.15 1.53 -18.13
C LYS A 174 -7.63 2.26 -19.37
N TYR A 175 -8.61 1.70 -20.11
CA TYR A 175 -9.14 2.28 -21.33
C TYR A 175 -9.65 3.71 -21.11
N TYR A 176 -10.45 3.92 -20.08
CA TYR A 176 -11.06 5.24 -19.82
C TYR A 176 -10.03 6.33 -19.53
N THR A 177 -8.99 6.02 -18.78
CA THR A 177 -7.94 6.99 -18.47
C THR A 177 -6.96 7.15 -19.63
N TRP A 178 -6.42 6.05 -20.10
CA TRP A 178 -5.23 6.11 -20.97
C TRP A 178 -5.58 6.23 -22.44
N VAL A 179 -6.68 5.64 -22.89
CA VAL A 179 -7.11 5.75 -24.30
C VAL A 179 -8.00 6.98 -24.48
N GLU A 180 -9.10 7.09 -23.73
CA GLU A 180 -10.05 8.18 -23.94
C GLU A 180 -9.53 9.55 -23.49
N GLN A 181 -8.88 9.64 -22.34
CA GLN A 181 -8.45 10.93 -21.77
C GLN A 181 -7.01 11.30 -22.15
N GLN A 182 -6.11 10.30 -22.29
CA GLN A 182 -4.70 10.52 -22.57
C GLN A 182 -4.30 10.19 -24.02
N ALA A 183 -5.25 9.86 -24.88
CA ALA A 183 -5.08 9.57 -26.30
C ALA A 183 -4.03 8.49 -26.63
N ARG A 184 -3.82 7.51 -25.73
CA ARG A 184 -3.02 6.35 -26.04
C ARG A 184 -3.72 5.44 -27.04
N ASP A 185 -2.94 4.74 -27.87
CA ASP A 185 -3.51 3.80 -28.84
C ASP A 185 -4.08 2.55 -28.13
N VAL A 186 -5.25 2.11 -28.56
CA VAL A 186 -5.87 0.85 -28.08
C VAL A 186 -4.95 -0.35 -28.30
N LYS A 187 -4.16 -0.34 -29.40
CA LYS A 187 -3.22 -1.45 -29.65
C LYS A 187 -2.15 -1.57 -28.55
N ASP A 188 -1.69 -0.44 -27.99
CA ASP A 188 -0.70 -0.42 -26.93
C ASP A 188 -1.31 -0.97 -25.60
N LEU A 189 -2.55 -0.60 -25.30
CA LEU A 189 -3.30 -1.19 -24.19
C LEU A 189 -3.47 -2.69 -24.35
N ASN A 190 -3.79 -3.16 -25.56
CA ASN A 190 -3.92 -4.58 -25.85
C ASN A 190 -2.57 -5.30 -25.75
N ALA A 191 -1.48 -4.67 -26.18
CA ALA A 191 -0.14 -5.24 -26.06
C ALA A 191 0.24 -5.50 -24.61
N LEU A 192 -0.08 -4.61 -23.66
CA LEU A 192 0.14 -4.84 -22.22
C LEU A 192 -0.51 -6.12 -21.70
N TRP A 193 -1.56 -6.61 -22.35
CA TRP A 193 -2.25 -7.84 -21.94
C TRP A 193 -1.81 -9.06 -22.74
N TYR A 194 -1.63 -8.93 -24.05
CA TYR A 194 -1.45 -10.06 -24.96
C TYR A 194 -0.01 -10.29 -25.38
N ASP A 195 0.84 -9.26 -25.33
CA ASP A 195 2.26 -9.32 -25.72
C ASP A 195 3.20 -9.06 -24.55
N THR A 196 3.37 -10.09 -23.71
CA THR A 196 4.29 -10.01 -22.56
C THR A 196 5.74 -9.76 -22.99
N LYS A 197 6.19 -10.38 -24.08
CA LYS A 197 7.57 -10.26 -24.55
C LYS A 197 7.89 -8.87 -25.10
N GLY A 198 7.00 -8.33 -25.92
CA GLY A 198 7.18 -7.01 -26.52
C GLY A 198 6.90 -5.86 -25.58
N THR A 199 6.30 -6.11 -24.42
CA THR A 199 5.97 -5.09 -23.42
C THR A 199 6.79 -5.28 -22.14
N TRP A 200 6.33 -6.13 -21.23
CA TRP A 200 6.90 -6.25 -19.87
C TRP A 200 8.32 -6.77 -19.87
N ASP A 201 8.61 -7.85 -20.64
CA ASP A 201 9.95 -8.39 -20.74
C ASP A 201 10.91 -7.40 -21.39
N ALA A 202 10.46 -6.67 -22.43
CA ALA A 202 11.25 -5.64 -23.09
C ALA A 202 11.57 -4.45 -22.17
N VAL A 203 10.62 -4.04 -21.31
CA VAL A 203 10.89 -2.99 -20.31
C VAL A 203 11.90 -3.47 -19.26
N HIS A 204 11.74 -4.69 -18.75
CA HIS A 204 12.66 -5.24 -17.77
C HIS A 204 14.07 -5.48 -18.33
N ALA A 205 14.19 -5.80 -19.61
CA ALA A 205 15.48 -5.99 -20.27
C ALA A 205 16.33 -4.71 -20.35
N GLN A 206 15.72 -3.53 -20.17
CA GLN A 206 16.44 -2.24 -20.16
C GLN A 206 17.20 -1.96 -18.86
N ALA A 207 16.97 -2.75 -17.80
CA ALA A 207 17.54 -2.46 -16.47
C ALA A 207 19.06 -2.32 -16.49
N ALA A 208 19.78 -3.20 -17.17
CA ALA A 208 21.25 -3.15 -17.25
C ALA A 208 21.76 -1.89 -17.96
N GLU A 209 21.14 -1.51 -19.08
CA GLU A 209 21.48 -0.28 -19.81
C GLU A 209 21.17 0.97 -18.99
N LEU A 210 20.05 0.99 -18.27
CA LEU A 210 19.69 2.09 -17.38
C LEU A 210 20.69 2.23 -16.23
N ASP A 211 21.15 1.13 -15.64
CA ASP A 211 22.15 1.16 -14.60
C ASP A 211 23.49 1.73 -15.11
N GLU A 212 23.93 1.38 -16.32
CA GLU A 212 25.10 1.98 -16.96
C GLU A 212 24.93 3.48 -17.16
N LEU A 213 23.80 3.92 -17.72
CA LEU A 213 23.50 5.34 -17.94
C LEU A 213 23.44 6.14 -16.62
N ILE A 214 22.89 5.55 -15.55
CA ILE A 214 22.86 6.15 -14.21
C ILE A 214 24.28 6.31 -13.68
N ASN A 215 25.13 5.31 -13.83
CA ASN A 215 26.53 5.37 -13.40
C ASN A 215 27.32 6.44 -14.17
N GLU A 216 27.18 6.49 -15.49
CA GLU A 216 27.77 7.54 -16.32
C GLU A 216 27.33 8.94 -15.89
N PHE A 217 26.03 9.12 -15.64
CA PHE A 217 25.49 10.40 -15.16
C PHE A 217 26.07 10.78 -13.79
N ASN A 218 26.15 9.84 -12.86
CA ASN A 218 26.69 10.07 -11.52
C ASN A 218 28.18 10.42 -11.56
N GLU A 219 28.96 9.77 -12.44
CA GLU A 219 30.36 10.10 -12.67
C GLU A 219 30.54 11.50 -13.28
N ALA A 220 29.78 11.82 -14.33
CA ALA A 220 29.83 13.10 -15.01
C ALA A 220 29.44 14.29 -14.12
N THR A 221 28.49 14.09 -13.22
CA THR A 221 28.03 15.12 -12.27
C THR A 221 28.83 15.16 -10.97
N GLY A 222 29.63 14.13 -10.67
CA GLY A 222 30.40 14.01 -9.43
C GLY A 222 29.54 13.78 -8.19
N LEU A 223 28.25 13.43 -8.33
CA LEU A 223 27.32 13.23 -7.22
C LEU A 223 27.77 12.16 -6.23
N LEU A 224 28.36 11.07 -6.71
CA LEU A 224 28.88 10.01 -5.82
C LEU A 224 30.11 10.43 -4.99
N LYS A 225 30.77 11.53 -5.35
CA LYS A 225 31.91 12.06 -4.59
C LYS A 225 31.49 13.07 -3.53
N ALA A 226 30.22 13.49 -3.56
CA ALA A 226 29.62 14.45 -2.63
C ALA A 226 28.83 13.78 -1.49
N LEU A 227 28.65 12.46 -1.56
CA LEU A 227 28.09 11.59 -0.52
C LEU A 227 29.23 10.94 0.28
#